data_1f12b0801e7711880798310545802c8b
#
_entry.id   1f12b0801e7711880798310545802c8b
#
_cell.length_a   1.000
_cell.length_b   1.000
_cell.length_c   1.000
_cell.angle_alpha   90.00
_cell.angle_beta   90.00
_cell.angle_gamma   90.00
#
_symmetry.space_group_name_H-M   'P 1'
#
loop_
_entity.id
_entity.type
_entity.pdbx_description
1 polymer ?
#
loop_
_entity_poly.entity_id
_entity_poly.type
_entity_poly.pdbx_seq_one_letter_code
_entity_poly.pdbx_strand_id
1 'polypeptide(L)'
;MGKKQIRRQKATATIKRADFIGDDWDYTDTLEGTYTGARTSYKKGNDSKEISIYVGLVGEKAKGARTLKISEQSDSENDARYKAAAKVNLENEKATVLTGTIFARPEIVAGICVTVKDLGKADGKYFVDEVKTKVSDSGTTQEIQLHKCQKQLKGDPPPAPPAPPAPAKKTYKVGDIVNFHGGTHYYSSYPGARGYSARAGRARITLGPDCRGNGHAHPWHLIHVDSSSNVYGWVDEGTFD
;
A
#
# COMPACT_ATOMS: atom_id res chain seq x y z
N MET A 1 1.66 -2.45 3.04
CA MET A 1 1.18 -3.84 3.29
C MET A 1 -0.29 -3.78 3.66
N GLY A 2 -1.17 -4.47 2.92
CA GLY A 2 -2.60 -4.42 3.21
C GLY A 2 -2.95 -5.27 4.44
N LYS A 3 -3.94 -4.84 5.24
CA LYS A 3 -4.47 -5.55 6.43
C LYS A 3 -4.73 -7.05 6.20
N LYS A 4 -5.02 -7.47 4.96
CA LYS A 4 -5.28 -8.86 4.56
C LYS A 4 -4.05 -9.78 4.65
N GLN A 5 -2.85 -9.27 4.44
CA GLN A 5 -1.59 -10.05 4.54
C GLN A 5 -1.17 -10.25 6.00
N ILE A 6 -1.42 -9.26 6.85
CA ILE A 6 -0.99 -9.25 8.26
C ILE A 6 -1.73 -10.33 9.06
N ARG A 7 -3.03 -10.54 8.83
CA ARG A 7 -3.85 -11.54 9.56
C ARG A 7 -3.52 -13.00 9.25
N ARG A 8 -2.83 -13.26 8.13
CA ARG A 8 -2.33 -14.60 7.79
C ARG A 8 -0.97 -14.88 8.44
N GLN A 9 -0.33 -13.88 9.04
CA GLN A 9 0.94 -14.04 9.71
C GLN A 9 0.81 -14.98 10.91
N LYS A 10 1.89 -15.68 11.21
CA LYS A 10 2.03 -16.46 12.43
C LYS A 10 1.90 -15.51 13.63
N ALA A 11 1.26 -15.99 14.71
CA ALA A 11 1.23 -15.21 15.95
C ALA A 11 2.66 -14.99 16.45
N THR A 12 2.98 -13.74 16.78
CA THR A 12 4.33 -13.33 17.21
C THR A 12 4.50 -13.40 18.73
N ALA A 13 3.37 -13.36 19.47
CA ALA A 13 3.37 -13.45 20.92
C ALA A 13 2.19 -14.28 21.42
N THR A 14 2.26 -14.71 22.68
CA THR A 14 1.17 -15.39 23.39
C THR A 14 0.77 -14.56 24.60
N ILE A 15 -0.52 -14.33 24.77
CA ILE A 15 -1.13 -13.71 25.95
C ILE A 15 -1.89 -14.80 26.70
N LYS A 16 -1.60 -14.94 27.98
CA LYS A 16 -2.25 -15.92 28.87
C LYS A 16 -3.12 -15.19 29.89
N ARG A 17 -4.03 -15.94 30.54
CA ARG A 17 -4.81 -15.36 31.63
C ARG A 17 -3.95 -14.69 32.69
N ALA A 18 -2.82 -15.25 33.03
CA ALA A 18 -1.91 -14.71 34.04
C ALA A 18 -1.23 -13.38 33.63
N ASP A 19 -1.27 -13.01 32.36
CA ASP A 19 -0.73 -11.74 31.87
C ASP A 19 -1.67 -10.56 32.11
N PHE A 20 -2.98 -10.83 32.36
CA PHE A 20 -3.96 -9.80 32.66
C PHE A 20 -3.86 -9.36 34.12
N ILE A 21 -4.04 -8.08 34.36
CA ILE A 21 -4.00 -7.48 35.69
C ILE A 21 -5.34 -7.73 36.39
N GLY A 22 -5.33 -8.61 37.37
CA GLY A 22 -6.55 -9.02 38.04
C GLY A 22 -7.54 -9.71 37.11
N ASP A 23 -8.81 -9.38 37.21
CA ASP A 23 -9.86 -9.83 36.33
C ASP A 23 -10.31 -8.75 35.33
N ASP A 24 -9.45 -7.77 35.04
CA ASP A 24 -9.71 -6.67 34.12
C ASP A 24 -9.57 -7.12 32.66
N TRP A 25 -10.52 -7.95 32.21
CA TRP A 25 -10.67 -8.33 30.82
C TRP A 25 -12.13 -8.65 30.50
N ASP A 26 -12.55 -8.29 29.28
CA ASP A 26 -13.89 -8.56 28.75
C ASP A 26 -13.82 -9.34 27.46
N TYR A 27 -14.68 -10.33 27.31
CA TYR A 27 -14.84 -11.11 26.09
C TYR A 27 -16.27 -11.02 25.57
N THR A 28 -16.42 -10.49 24.36
CA THR A 28 -17.68 -10.42 23.65
C THR A 28 -17.66 -11.36 22.47
N ASP A 29 -18.69 -12.19 22.34
CA ASP A 29 -18.94 -13.07 21.21
C ASP A 29 -20.40 -12.92 20.77
N THR A 30 -20.63 -12.29 19.62
CA THR A 30 -21.97 -11.95 19.13
C THR A 30 -22.15 -12.32 17.66
N LEU A 31 -23.39 -12.63 17.31
CA LEU A 31 -23.82 -12.77 15.91
C LEU A 31 -24.47 -11.48 15.38
N GLU A 32 -24.74 -10.52 16.24
CA GLU A 32 -25.31 -9.25 15.85
C GLU A 32 -24.33 -8.47 14.95
N GLY A 33 -24.83 -7.92 13.87
CA GLY A 33 -24.01 -7.22 12.87
C GLY A 33 -23.05 -8.09 12.08
N THR A 34 -23.18 -9.44 12.17
CA THR A 34 -22.32 -10.36 11.40
C THR A 34 -23.05 -10.93 10.20
N TYR A 35 -22.29 -11.25 9.14
CA TYR A 35 -22.83 -11.67 7.87
C TYR A 35 -22.08 -12.86 7.30
N THR A 36 -22.82 -13.76 6.64
CA THR A 36 -22.25 -14.90 5.91
C THR A 36 -21.92 -14.54 4.47
N GLY A 37 -22.43 -13.41 3.98
CA GLY A 37 -22.21 -12.91 2.64
C GLY A 37 -22.83 -11.55 2.44
N ALA A 38 -22.65 -10.99 1.25
CA ALA A 38 -23.26 -9.73 0.85
C ALA A 38 -23.88 -9.83 -0.55
N ARG A 39 -24.94 -9.05 -0.74
CA ARG A 39 -25.54 -8.76 -2.04
C ARG A 39 -25.15 -7.34 -2.44
N THR A 40 -24.63 -7.19 -3.64
CA THR A 40 -24.23 -5.93 -4.23
C THR A 40 -24.55 -5.93 -5.72
N SER A 41 -24.28 -4.83 -6.39
CA SER A 41 -24.50 -4.68 -7.83
C SER A 41 -23.37 -3.95 -8.53
N TYR A 42 -23.30 -4.14 -9.84
CA TYR A 42 -22.37 -3.44 -10.70
C TYR A 42 -22.99 -3.13 -12.07
N LYS A 43 -22.43 -2.16 -12.80
CA LYS A 43 -22.73 -1.88 -14.19
C LYS A 43 -21.60 -2.35 -15.09
N LYS A 44 -21.92 -2.91 -16.23
CA LYS A 44 -20.94 -3.35 -17.22
C LYS A 44 -20.74 -2.27 -18.28
N GLY A 45 -19.67 -1.50 -18.16
CA GLY A 45 -19.35 -0.42 -19.09
C GLY A 45 -20.42 0.69 -19.07
N ASN A 46 -20.76 1.21 -20.26
CA ASN A 46 -21.81 2.21 -20.45
C ASN A 46 -23.24 1.65 -20.43
N ASP A 47 -23.41 0.38 -20.10
CA ASP A 47 -24.71 -0.25 -20.05
C ASP A 47 -25.51 0.28 -18.85
N SER A 48 -26.74 0.68 -19.05
CA SER A 48 -27.64 1.16 -17.99
C SER A 48 -28.16 0.04 -17.10
N LYS A 49 -27.94 -1.23 -17.50
CA LYS A 49 -28.46 -2.39 -16.78
C LYS A 49 -27.58 -2.73 -15.60
N GLU A 50 -28.19 -2.72 -14.43
CA GLU A 50 -27.57 -3.12 -13.18
C GLU A 50 -27.62 -4.65 -13.03
N ILE A 51 -26.45 -5.25 -12.71
CA ILE A 51 -26.31 -6.70 -12.50
C ILE A 51 -26.09 -6.93 -11.00
N SER A 52 -27.04 -7.62 -10.36
CA SER A 52 -26.94 -7.98 -8.95
C SER A 52 -26.16 -9.29 -8.76
N ILE A 53 -25.22 -9.29 -7.83
CA ILE A 53 -24.41 -10.46 -7.47
C ILE A 53 -24.44 -10.72 -5.97
N TYR A 54 -24.23 -11.98 -5.60
CA TYR A 54 -24.02 -12.41 -4.22
C TYR A 54 -22.61 -12.96 -4.04
N VAL A 55 -21.98 -12.59 -2.91
CA VAL A 55 -20.65 -13.05 -2.50
C VAL A 55 -20.74 -13.55 -1.06
N GLY A 56 -20.48 -14.83 -0.81
CA GLY A 56 -20.66 -15.38 0.53
C GLY A 56 -19.83 -16.63 0.81
N LEU A 57 -19.73 -16.98 2.10
CA LEU A 57 -19.15 -18.24 2.60
C LEU A 57 -20.10 -19.42 2.40
N VAL A 58 -21.38 -19.14 2.37
CA VAL A 58 -22.47 -20.08 2.13
C VAL A 58 -23.40 -19.53 1.06
N GLY A 59 -24.23 -20.36 0.45
CA GLY A 59 -25.22 -19.90 -0.51
C GLY A 59 -26.18 -18.89 0.11
N GLU A 60 -26.66 -17.93 -0.65
CA GLU A 60 -27.56 -16.87 -0.16
C GLU A 60 -28.86 -17.41 0.48
N LYS A 61 -29.37 -18.51 -0.05
CA LYS A 61 -30.59 -19.19 0.45
C LYS A 61 -30.30 -20.30 1.46
N ALA A 62 -29.06 -20.47 1.90
CA ALA A 62 -28.70 -21.48 2.86
C ALA A 62 -29.35 -21.18 4.23
N LYS A 63 -29.70 -22.26 4.99
CA LYS A 63 -30.23 -22.12 6.35
C LYS A 63 -29.21 -21.34 7.22
N GLY A 64 -29.65 -20.27 7.86
CA GLY A 64 -28.82 -19.41 8.69
C GLY A 64 -27.97 -18.39 7.90
N ALA A 65 -28.21 -18.26 6.60
CA ALA A 65 -27.54 -17.19 5.81
C ALA A 65 -27.97 -15.80 6.30
N ARG A 66 -26.99 -14.96 6.52
CA ARG A 66 -27.15 -13.54 6.87
C ARG A 66 -26.49 -12.71 5.79
N THR A 67 -27.30 -11.98 5.04
CA THR A 67 -26.85 -11.24 3.86
C THR A 67 -26.81 -9.75 4.13
N LEU A 68 -25.64 -9.15 4.00
CA LEU A 68 -25.45 -7.71 4.00
C LEU A 68 -25.88 -7.14 2.65
N LYS A 69 -26.80 -6.19 2.66
CA LYS A 69 -27.17 -5.45 1.45
C LYS A 69 -26.24 -4.24 1.29
N ILE A 70 -25.59 -4.14 0.13
CA ILE A 70 -24.70 -3.03 -0.20
C ILE A 70 -25.35 -2.27 -1.36
N SER A 71 -25.73 -1.04 -1.11
CA SER A 71 -26.36 -0.14 -2.09
C SER A 71 -25.34 0.58 -2.98
N GLU A 72 -24.08 0.59 -2.57
CA GLU A 72 -22.98 1.20 -3.33
C GLU A 72 -22.71 0.41 -4.62
N GLN A 73 -22.83 1.09 -5.75
CA GLN A 73 -22.63 0.52 -7.06
C GLN A 73 -21.15 0.44 -7.41
N SER A 74 -20.78 -0.61 -8.10
CA SER A 74 -19.41 -0.85 -8.57
C SER A 74 -19.33 -0.79 -10.09
N ASP A 75 -18.15 -0.45 -10.61
CA ASP A 75 -17.89 -0.29 -12.04
C ASP A 75 -17.62 -1.64 -12.76
N SER A 76 -17.37 -2.68 -11.99
CA SER A 76 -17.11 -4.02 -12.53
C SER A 76 -17.49 -5.12 -11.54
N GLU A 77 -17.66 -6.34 -12.05
CA GLU A 77 -17.93 -7.52 -11.22
C GLU A 77 -16.81 -7.77 -10.20
N ASN A 78 -15.55 -7.65 -10.60
CA ASN A 78 -14.41 -7.87 -9.70
C ASN A 78 -14.36 -6.83 -8.57
N ASP A 79 -14.62 -5.56 -8.89
CA ASP A 79 -14.70 -4.50 -7.88
C ASP A 79 -15.86 -4.75 -6.90
N ALA A 80 -17.02 -5.11 -7.43
CA ALA A 80 -18.19 -5.47 -6.62
C ALA A 80 -17.90 -6.64 -5.67
N ARG A 81 -17.26 -7.70 -6.16
CA ARG A 81 -16.86 -8.86 -5.35
C ARG A 81 -15.84 -8.49 -4.27
N TYR A 82 -14.85 -7.67 -4.62
CA TYR A 82 -13.83 -7.21 -3.69
C TYR A 82 -14.42 -6.35 -2.57
N LYS A 83 -15.22 -5.33 -2.93
CA LYS A 83 -15.88 -4.45 -1.97
C LYS A 83 -16.84 -5.21 -1.06
N ALA A 84 -17.65 -6.13 -1.62
CA ALA A 84 -18.55 -6.96 -0.85
C ALA A 84 -17.81 -7.83 0.18
N ALA A 85 -16.75 -8.52 -0.25
CA ALA A 85 -15.94 -9.33 0.66
C ALA A 85 -15.26 -8.49 1.74
N ALA A 86 -14.73 -7.32 1.38
CA ALA A 86 -14.07 -6.42 2.33
C ALA A 86 -15.05 -5.90 3.39
N LYS A 87 -16.27 -5.51 2.98
CA LYS A 87 -17.29 -4.96 3.89
C LYS A 87 -17.82 -6.02 4.86
N VAL A 88 -18.14 -7.24 4.37
CA VAL A 88 -18.52 -8.36 5.24
C VAL A 88 -17.42 -8.73 6.22
N ASN A 89 -16.17 -8.77 5.77
CA ASN A 89 -15.05 -9.08 6.65
C ASN A 89 -14.87 -8.02 7.74
N LEU A 90 -15.06 -6.74 7.39
CA LEU A 90 -14.94 -5.63 8.33
C LEU A 90 -16.03 -5.69 9.41
N GLU A 91 -17.28 -5.97 9.03
CA GLU A 91 -18.36 -6.12 10.02
C GLU A 91 -18.13 -7.35 10.92
N ASN A 92 -17.70 -8.47 10.35
CA ASN A 92 -17.45 -9.68 11.11
C ASN A 92 -16.25 -9.59 12.07
N GLU A 93 -15.35 -8.61 11.90
CA GLU A 93 -14.26 -8.35 12.87
C GLU A 93 -14.80 -7.99 14.25
N LYS A 94 -15.96 -7.37 14.31
CA LYS A 94 -16.61 -6.95 15.56
C LYS A 94 -17.31 -8.10 16.29
N ALA A 95 -17.42 -9.28 15.65
CA ALA A 95 -18.16 -10.42 16.18
C ALA A 95 -17.56 -11.00 17.47
N THR A 96 -16.25 -11.05 17.54
CA THR A 96 -15.54 -11.62 18.69
C THR A 96 -14.38 -10.71 19.07
N VAL A 97 -14.55 -10.03 20.18
CA VAL A 97 -13.61 -9.02 20.69
C VAL A 97 -13.17 -9.42 22.10
N LEU A 98 -11.90 -9.22 22.38
CA LEU A 98 -11.30 -9.35 23.71
C LEU A 98 -10.61 -8.04 24.05
N THR A 99 -10.95 -7.46 25.19
CA THR A 99 -10.29 -6.28 25.74
C THR A 99 -9.75 -6.59 27.11
N GLY A 100 -8.75 -5.86 27.56
CA GLY A 100 -8.25 -5.98 28.93
C GLY A 100 -6.94 -5.24 29.14
N THR A 101 -6.48 -5.25 30.39
CA THR A 101 -5.25 -4.60 30.79
C THR A 101 -4.20 -5.64 31.15
N ILE A 102 -3.00 -5.50 30.58
CA ILE A 102 -1.85 -6.35 30.86
C ILE A 102 -0.66 -5.53 31.36
N PHE A 103 0.29 -6.16 32.04
CA PHE A 103 1.59 -5.53 32.24
C PHE A 103 2.26 -5.30 30.90
N ALA A 104 2.95 -4.15 30.75
CA ALA A 104 3.49 -3.75 29.46
C ALA A 104 4.52 -4.75 28.92
N ARG A 105 4.30 -5.14 27.69
CA ARG A 105 5.16 -6.03 26.90
C ARG A 105 5.51 -5.36 25.59
N PRO A 106 6.80 -5.00 25.36
CA PRO A 106 7.22 -4.24 24.18
C PRO A 106 6.87 -4.90 22.84
N GLU A 107 6.77 -6.25 22.83
CA GLU A 107 6.42 -7.02 21.63
C GLU A 107 4.92 -6.98 21.31
N ILE A 108 4.06 -6.52 22.23
CA ILE A 108 2.61 -6.38 21.99
C ILE A 108 2.35 -4.98 21.45
N VAL A 109 2.12 -4.90 20.15
CA VAL A 109 1.84 -3.64 19.44
C VAL A 109 0.64 -3.82 18.50
N ALA A 110 -0.03 -2.74 18.15
CA ALA A 110 -1.12 -2.79 17.18
C ALA A 110 -0.62 -3.30 15.81
N GLY A 111 -1.46 -4.08 15.14
CA GLY A 111 -1.17 -4.62 13.80
C GLY A 111 -0.51 -5.99 13.76
N ILE A 112 -0.23 -6.63 14.89
CA ILE A 112 0.30 -8.00 14.96
C ILE A 112 -0.79 -9.03 15.25
N CYS A 113 -0.47 -10.31 15.03
CA CYS A 113 -1.30 -11.41 15.53
C CYS A 113 -0.69 -12.00 16.80
N VAL A 114 -1.57 -12.28 17.76
CA VAL A 114 -1.21 -12.94 19.02
C VAL A 114 -2.04 -14.20 19.22
N THR A 115 -1.55 -15.13 20.04
CA THR A 115 -2.32 -16.28 20.49
C THR A 115 -2.77 -16.02 21.93
N VAL A 116 -4.07 -16.09 22.19
CA VAL A 116 -4.66 -16.04 23.53
C VAL A 116 -4.86 -17.46 24.06
N LYS A 117 -4.48 -17.73 25.30
CA LYS A 117 -4.58 -19.03 25.96
C LYS A 117 -5.04 -18.90 27.40
N ASP A 118 -5.58 -19.99 27.91
CA ASP A 118 -6.01 -20.14 29.29
C ASP A 118 -7.21 -19.27 29.68
N LEU A 119 -8.01 -18.82 28.71
CA LEU A 119 -9.25 -18.06 28.86
C LEU A 119 -10.51 -18.84 28.38
N GLY A 120 -10.36 -20.15 28.17
CA GLY A 120 -11.47 -21.02 27.78
C GLY A 120 -12.04 -20.69 26.40
N LYS A 121 -13.32 -20.22 26.32
CA LYS A 121 -13.95 -19.86 25.03
C LYS A 121 -13.23 -18.73 24.29
N ALA A 122 -12.55 -17.87 25.02
CA ALA A 122 -11.79 -16.78 24.46
C ALA A 122 -10.44 -17.24 23.86
N ASP A 123 -10.03 -18.50 24.06
CA ASP A 123 -8.80 -18.99 23.46
C ASP A 123 -8.81 -18.91 21.94
N GLY A 124 -7.64 -18.61 21.37
CA GLY A 124 -7.50 -18.57 19.93
C GLY A 124 -6.48 -17.58 19.41
N LYS A 125 -6.50 -17.39 18.11
CA LYS A 125 -5.65 -16.40 17.43
C LYS A 125 -6.43 -15.10 17.28
N TYR A 126 -5.79 -14.01 17.68
CA TYR A 126 -6.33 -12.66 17.63
C TYR A 126 -5.41 -11.72 16.85
N PHE A 127 -6.01 -10.68 16.30
CA PHE A 127 -5.31 -9.53 15.76
C PHE A 127 -5.42 -8.38 16.77
N VAL A 128 -4.33 -7.68 16.99
CA VAL A 128 -4.26 -6.54 17.91
C VAL A 128 -4.68 -5.29 17.16
N ASP A 129 -5.85 -4.76 17.52
CA ASP A 129 -6.40 -3.55 16.90
C ASP A 129 -5.81 -2.29 17.53
N GLU A 130 -5.76 -2.26 18.84
CA GLU A 130 -5.32 -1.10 19.60
C GLU A 130 -4.52 -1.52 20.83
N VAL A 131 -3.49 -0.74 21.14
CA VAL A 131 -2.71 -0.82 22.38
C VAL A 131 -2.53 0.59 22.93
N LYS A 132 -3.03 0.83 24.16
CA LYS A 132 -2.80 2.06 24.90
C LYS A 132 -1.84 1.80 26.05
N THR A 133 -0.66 2.39 26.00
CA THR A 133 0.34 2.24 27.06
C THR A 133 0.19 3.37 28.08
N LYS A 134 0.06 3.00 29.34
CA LYS A 134 0.03 3.93 30.49
C LYS A 134 1.27 3.71 31.34
N VAL A 135 1.95 4.79 31.66
CA VAL A 135 3.11 4.82 32.56
C VAL A 135 2.69 5.52 33.84
N SER A 136 2.93 4.89 34.98
CA SER A 136 2.64 5.42 36.31
C SER A 136 3.76 5.06 37.27
N ASP A 137 3.72 5.63 38.47
CA ASP A 137 4.69 5.32 39.54
C ASP A 137 4.63 3.85 40.00
N SER A 138 3.47 3.19 39.80
CA SER A 138 3.27 1.76 40.07
C SER A 138 3.68 0.84 38.94
N GLY A 139 4.18 1.38 37.81
CA GLY A 139 4.63 0.62 36.68
C GLY A 139 3.95 1.00 35.36
N THR A 140 4.30 0.24 34.32
CA THR A 140 3.78 0.44 32.97
C THR A 140 2.77 -0.65 32.62
N THR A 141 1.61 -0.26 32.15
CA THR A 141 0.52 -1.16 31.73
C THR A 141 0.10 -0.89 30.29
N GLN A 142 -0.56 -1.87 29.67
CA GLN A 142 -1.13 -1.77 28.35
C GLN A 142 -2.60 -2.16 28.38
N GLU A 143 -3.49 -1.26 27.97
CA GLU A 143 -4.85 -1.60 27.59
C GLU A 143 -4.84 -2.10 26.15
N ILE A 144 -5.34 -3.30 25.93
CA ILE A 144 -5.34 -3.97 24.62
C ILE A 144 -6.77 -4.19 24.13
N GLN A 145 -6.97 -4.00 22.82
CA GLN A 145 -8.19 -4.39 22.12
C GLN A 145 -7.83 -5.32 21.00
N LEU A 146 -8.46 -6.48 21.00
CA LEU A 146 -8.19 -7.59 20.10
C LEU A 146 -9.47 -8.07 19.44
N HIS A 147 -9.42 -8.43 18.14
CA HIS A 147 -10.51 -9.20 17.54
C HIS A 147 -10.01 -10.58 17.09
N LYS A 148 -10.90 -11.58 17.19
CA LYS A 148 -10.55 -12.97 16.82
C LYS A 148 -10.36 -13.10 15.32
N CYS A 149 -9.26 -13.75 14.91
CA CYS A 149 -8.98 -14.03 13.51
C CYS A 149 -9.96 -15.08 12.97
N GLN A 150 -11.01 -14.65 12.29
CA GLN A 150 -12.03 -15.52 11.70
C GLN A 150 -11.74 -15.82 10.23
N LYS A 151 -12.47 -16.82 9.68
CA LYS A 151 -12.45 -17.15 8.25
C LYS A 151 -13.03 -15.96 7.46
N GLN A 152 -12.24 -15.45 6.54
CA GLN A 152 -12.62 -14.29 5.73
C GLN A 152 -13.16 -14.72 4.36
N LEU A 153 -14.11 -13.93 3.85
CA LEU A 153 -14.48 -13.94 2.44
C LEU A 153 -13.28 -13.54 1.58
N LYS A 154 -13.08 -14.29 0.50
CA LYS A 154 -12.07 -13.95 -0.50
C LYS A 154 -12.72 -13.05 -1.57
N GLY A 155 -12.13 -11.91 -1.83
CA GLY A 155 -12.40 -11.09 -3.00
C GLY A 155 -11.04 -10.77 -3.62
N ASP A 156 -10.86 -11.03 -4.90
CA ASP A 156 -9.66 -10.62 -5.57
C ASP A 156 -9.70 -9.09 -5.76
N PRO A 157 -8.61 -8.37 -5.46
CA PRO A 157 -8.59 -6.93 -5.68
C PRO A 157 -8.83 -6.67 -7.17
N PRO A 158 -9.54 -5.57 -7.51
CA PRO A 158 -9.63 -5.14 -8.90
C PRO A 158 -8.21 -4.97 -9.46
N PRO A 159 -8.01 -5.22 -10.77
CA PRO A 159 -6.73 -4.94 -11.39
C PRO A 159 -6.33 -3.49 -11.10
N ALA A 160 -5.08 -3.28 -10.74
CA ALA A 160 -4.57 -1.95 -10.51
C ALA A 160 -4.87 -1.07 -11.75
N PRO A 161 -5.27 0.19 -11.57
CA PRO A 161 -5.38 1.11 -12.69
C PRO A 161 -4.09 1.04 -13.51
N PRO A 162 -4.16 1.06 -14.87
CA PRO A 162 -2.95 1.13 -15.67
C PRO A 162 -2.10 2.29 -15.15
N ALA A 163 -0.82 2.01 -14.92
CA ALA A 163 0.11 3.04 -14.50
C ALA A 163 -0.02 4.22 -15.47
N PRO A 164 -0.04 5.47 -14.99
CA PRO A 164 0.00 6.62 -15.87
C PRO A 164 1.09 6.37 -16.92
N PRO A 165 0.84 6.64 -18.21
CA PRO A 165 1.87 6.49 -19.22
C PRO A 165 3.10 7.24 -18.72
N ALA A 166 4.24 6.55 -18.69
CA ALA A 166 5.50 7.18 -18.35
C ALA A 166 5.62 8.46 -19.19
N PRO A 167 6.03 9.58 -18.61
CA PRO A 167 6.19 10.81 -19.37
C PRO A 167 7.01 10.49 -20.62
N ALA A 168 6.46 10.83 -21.79
CA ALA A 168 7.09 10.57 -23.05
C ALA A 168 8.51 11.14 -22.99
N LYS A 169 9.54 10.28 -23.18
CA LYS A 169 10.92 10.75 -23.23
C LYS A 169 10.99 11.81 -24.34
N LYS A 170 11.34 13.04 -23.96
CA LYS A 170 11.58 14.09 -24.94
C LYS A 170 12.67 13.60 -25.89
N THR A 171 12.38 13.63 -27.17
CA THR A 171 13.35 13.25 -28.20
C THR A 171 14.04 14.52 -28.69
N TYR A 172 15.33 14.59 -28.50
CA TYR A 172 16.12 15.73 -28.91
C TYR A 172 16.86 15.45 -30.21
N LYS A 173 17.11 16.50 -30.99
CA LYS A 173 17.86 16.44 -32.26
C LYS A 173 19.02 17.41 -32.25
N VAL A 174 20.02 17.13 -33.03
CA VAL A 174 21.11 18.10 -33.31
C VAL A 174 20.50 19.35 -33.90
N GLY A 175 20.86 20.51 -33.33
CA GLY A 175 20.33 21.82 -33.66
C GLY A 175 19.30 22.37 -32.66
N ASP A 176 18.69 21.51 -31.85
CA ASP A 176 17.70 21.93 -30.84
C ASP A 176 18.37 22.85 -29.80
N ILE A 177 17.61 23.85 -29.36
CA ILE A 177 17.97 24.71 -28.24
C ILE A 177 17.26 24.18 -27.00
N VAL A 178 18.07 23.91 -25.97
CA VAL A 178 17.66 23.33 -24.70
C VAL A 178 18.09 24.21 -23.54
N ASN A 179 17.49 23.97 -22.38
CA ASN A 179 17.93 24.60 -21.13
C ASN A 179 18.86 23.64 -20.39
N PHE A 180 20.14 23.93 -20.41
CA PHE A 180 21.11 23.21 -19.59
C PHE A 180 20.92 23.59 -18.11
N HIS A 181 20.79 22.59 -17.23
CA HIS A 181 20.51 22.81 -15.82
C HIS A 181 21.73 23.24 -14.99
N GLY A 182 22.89 23.32 -15.64
CA GLY A 182 24.16 23.52 -14.95
C GLY A 182 24.78 22.21 -14.48
N GLY A 183 26.00 22.29 -14.00
CA GLY A 183 26.77 21.16 -13.52
C GLY A 183 28.04 20.91 -14.31
N THR A 184 28.38 19.66 -14.60
CA THR A 184 29.62 19.31 -15.26
C THR A 184 29.42 19.09 -16.76
N HIS A 185 30.27 19.65 -17.58
CA HIS A 185 30.48 19.24 -18.97
C HIS A 185 31.88 18.63 -19.12
N TYR A 186 32.01 17.73 -20.06
CA TYR A 186 33.19 16.88 -20.21
C TYR A 186 33.91 17.20 -21.53
N TYR A 187 35.22 17.01 -21.53
CA TYR A 187 36.08 17.22 -22.71
C TYR A 187 35.76 16.19 -23.83
N SER A 188 35.36 14.98 -23.47
CA SER A 188 34.96 13.95 -24.41
C SER A 188 33.75 13.16 -23.94
N SER A 189 33.12 12.41 -24.85
CA SER A 189 31.97 11.56 -24.54
C SER A 189 32.30 10.26 -23.79
N TYR A 190 33.56 9.90 -23.62
CA TYR A 190 33.99 8.63 -23.04
C TYR A 190 34.07 8.66 -21.51
N PRO A 191 33.91 7.49 -20.86
CA PRO A 191 34.09 7.38 -19.40
C PRO A 191 35.48 7.84 -18.96
N GLY A 192 35.53 8.57 -17.83
CA GLY A 192 36.76 9.12 -17.29
C GLY A 192 37.26 10.40 -17.93
N ALA A 193 36.48 11.00 -18.83
CA ALA A 193 36.81 12.31 -19.42
C ALA A 193 36.90 13.37 -18.33
N ARG A 194 37.84 14.31 -18.52
CA ARG A 194 37.99 15.47 -17.61
C ARG A 194 36.75 16.35 -17.70
N GLY A 195 36.14 16.65 -16.53
CA GLY A 195 34.98 17.51 -16.40
C GLY A 195 35.35 18.95 -15.99
N TYR A 196 34.52 19.90 -16.38
CA TYR A 196 34.58 21.30 -16.04
C TYR A 196 33.20 21.79 -15.62
N SER A 197 33.14 22.70 -14.66
CA SER A 197 31.89 23.28 -14.20
C SER A 197 31.32 24.27 -15.22
N ALA A 198 30.00 24.13 -15.45
CA ALA A 198 29.26 25.07 -16.29
C ALA A 198 27.98 25.56 -15.60
N ARG A 199 27.63 26.82 -15.89
CA ARG A 199 26.43 27.46 -15.38
C ARG A 199 25.21 27.00 -16.18
N ALA A 200 24.05 26.93 -15.51
CA ALA A 200 22.77 26.73 -16.18
C ALA A 200 22.51 27.84 -17.22
N GLY A 201 21.76 27.49 -18.26
CA GLY A 201 21.32 28.43 -19.26
C GLY A 201 21.10 27.79 -20.62
N ARG A 202 20.79 28.61 -21.63
CA ARG A 202 20.43 28.14 -22.97
C ARG A 202 21.64 27.58 -23.70
N ALA A 203 21.47 26.40 -24.27
CA ALA A 203 22.49 25.70 -25.03
C ALA A 203 21.91 25.07 -26.30
N ARG A 204 22.76 24.89 -27.32
CA ARG A 204 22.38 24.15 -28.55
C ARG A 204 23.03 22.79 -28.54
N ILE A 205 22.26 21.78 -28.91
CA ILE A 205 22.76 20.42 -29.14
C ILE A 205 23.52 20.42 -30.46
N THR A 206 24.79 20.08 -30.40
CA THR A 206 25.66 20.04 -31.60
C THR A 206 26.00 18.62 -32.02
N LEU A 207 26.00 17.65 -31.09
CA LEU A 207 26.18 16.24 -31.36
C LEU A 207 25.36 15.42 -30.35
N GLY A 208 24.94 14.21 -30.74
CA GLY A 208 24.24 13.24 -29.87
C GLY A 208 23.13 12.49 -30.58
N PRO A 209 22.43 11.59 -29.88
CA PRO A 209 23.05 10.57 -29.04
C PRO A 209 23.72 9.55 -29.96
N ASP A 210 24.67 8.78 -29.49
CA ASP A 210 25.32 7.69 -30.25
C ASP A 210 25.98 8.09 -31.59
N CYS A 211 26.40 9.32 -31.73
CA CYS A 211 27.04 9.76 -32.97
C CYS A 211 28.37 9.02 -33.28
N ARG A 212 28.87 8.16 -32.39
CA ARG A 212 30.16 7.44 -32.54
C ARG A 212 30.19 6.01 -31.96
N GLY A 213 29.03 5.34 -31.84
CA GLY A 213 28.97 3.94 -31.39
C GLY A 213 28.80 3.77 -29.87
N ASN A 214 28.71 2.52 -29.41
CA ASN A 214 28.41 2.15 -28.03
C ASN A 214 29.53 2.51 -27.06
N GLY A 215 29.17 2.89 -25.82
CA GLY A 215 30.12 3.09 -24.72
C GLY A 215 30.39 4.54 -24.33
N HIS A 216 29.58 5.48 -24.79
CA HIS A 216 29.68 6.89 -24.38
C HIS A 216 28.98 7.11 -23.04
N ALA A 217 29.72 7.59 -22.04
CA ALA A 217 29.17 7.97 -20.74
C ALA A 217 28.44 9.31 -20.81
N HIS A 218 28.85 10.19 -21.72
CA HIS A 218 28.34 11.55 -21.89
C HIS A 218 27.81 11.69 -23.34
N PRO A 219 26.54 11.32 -23.63
CA PRO A 219 26.08 11.12 -25.01
C PRO A 219 25.76 12.41 -25.78
N TRP A 220 25.62 13.54 -25.11
CA TRP A 220 25.20 14.79 -25.73
C TRP A 220 26.28 15.86 -25.71
N HIS A 221 26.54 16.54 -26.82
CA HIS A 221 27.44 17.69 -26.88
C HIS A 221 26.62 18.96 -26.95
N LEU A 222 26.85 19.87 -25.99
CA LEU A 222 26.19 21.17 -25.88
C LEU A 222 27.17 22.30 -26.08
N ILE A 223 26.69 23.37 -26.73
CA ILE A 223 27.38 24.66 -26.81
C ILE A 223 26.40 25.75 -26.36
N HIS A 224 26.84 26.61 -25.46
CA HIS A 224 26.04 27.77 -25.02
C HIS A 224 25.59 28.64 -26.19
N VAL A 225 24.39 29.22 -26.11
CA VAL A 225 23.81 30.08 -27.15
C VAL A 225 24.07 31.55 -26.83
N ASP A 226 24.13 31.89 -25.55
CA ASP A 226 24.31 33.22 -25.03
C ASP A 226 25.15 33.19 -23.75
N SER A 227 25.32 34.33 -23.11
CA SER A 227 26.14 34.48 -21.89
C SER A 227 25.52 33.94 -20.62
N SER A 228 24.27 33.43 -20.65
CA SER A 228 23.61 32.81 -19.50
C SER A 228 24.35 31.56 -19.05
N SER A 229 24.84 30.76 -19.99
CA SER A 229 25.65 29.58 -19.75
C SER A 229 27.07 29.72 -20.30
N ASN A 230 27.94 28.85 -19.84
CA ASN A 230 29.28 28.64 -20.39
C ASN A 230 29.54 27.17 -20.76
N VAL A 231 28.46 26.40 -20.96
CA VAL A 231 28.61 25.01 -21.37
C VAL A 231 29.23 24.91 -22.76
N TYR A 232 30.28 24.10 -22.88
CA TYR A 232 30.95 23.80 -24.14
C TYR A 232 31.61 22.43 -24.03
N GLY A 233 30.83 21.38 -24.31
CA GLY A 233 31.35 20.02 -24.19
C GLY A 233 30.25 18.99 -24.06
N TRP A 234 30.65 17.79 -23.68
CA TRP A 234 29.77 16.64 -23.54
C TRP A 234 29.08 16.64 -22.18
N VAL A 235 27.85 16.21 -22.14
CA VAL A 235 27.03 16.20 -20.92
C VAL A 235 26.26 14.87 -20.80
N ASP A 236 25.84 14.58 -19.57
CA ASP A 236 25.05 13.39 -19.25
C ASP A 236 23.60 13.57 -19.67
N GLU A 237 22.93 12.44 -19.95
CA GLU A 237 21.49 12.44 -20.20
C GLU A 237 20.73 12.96 -18.98
N GLY A 238 19.73 13.81 -19.20
CA GLY A 238 18.92 14.40 -18.11
C GLY A 238 19.50 15.67 -17.50
N THR A 239 20.64 16.18 -17.98
CA THR A 239 21.20 17.45 -17.52
C THR A 239 20.63 18.67 -18.23
N PHE A 240 19.69 18.47 -19.14
CA PHE A 240 18.98 19.52 -19.89
C PHE A 240 17.57 19.11 -20.26
N ASP A 241 16.71 20.05 -20.63
CA ASP A 241 15.32 19.84 -21.05
C ASP A 241 14.85 20.84 -22.15
#